data_6cc321bad280d40314c18dd313f68d57
#
_entry.id   6cc321bad280d40314c18dd313f68d57
#
_cell.length_a   1.000
_cell.length_b   1.000
_cell.length_c   1.000
_cell.angle_alpha   90.00
_cell.angle_beta   90.00
_cell.angle_gamma   90.00
#
_symmetry.space_group_name_H-M   'P 1'
#
loop_
_entity.id
_entity.type
_entity.pdbx_description
1 polymer ?
#
loop_
_entity_poly.entity_id
_entity_poly.type
_entity_poly.pdbx_seq_one_letter_code
_entity_poly.pdbx_strand_id
1 'polypeptide(L)'
;MSEEKKEGAQPAVAKDVGAADAVPAQPAATDAAPAQPAAKRAKEPMSVSRRSLLIGVGSTAALLGLGALRYAGHVPLNRPPGGQDEAHLVSACIRCEKCYEACPRHVIKPAKIEDGLLGMRSPQLDFSADYCDFCAEENGGVPLCVASCPTEALQLPAGADANNTIIGLAEIDPKTCLAFRDTGCHFCFDACRDAGYDAIQLDGNGYSPRPYVIEDKCVGCGACESVCVSLQQGSIVAGA
;
A
#
# COMPACT_ATOMS: atom_id res chain seq x y z
N MET A 1 -8.30 -58.74 10.66
CA MET A 1 -7.18 -58.72 9.73
C MET A 1 -6.92 -57.24 9.54
N SER A 2 -6.21 -56.55 10.38
CA SER A 2 -4.75 -56.54 10.73
C SER A 2 -3.92 -56.23 9.50
N GLU A 3 -3.37 -55.01 9.46
CA GLU A 3 -2.05 -54.63 8.96
C GLU A 3 -2.04 -53.08 8.89
N GLU A 4 -1.40 -52.51 9.68
CA GLU A 4 0.01 -52.29 10.11
C GLU A 4 0.59 -50.98 9.58
N LYS A 5 0.81 -50.17 10.48
CA LYS A 5 1.48 -48.89 10.63
C LYS A 5 2.92 -48.94 10.04
N LYS A 6 3.28 -47.97 9.19
CA LYS A 6 4.69 -47.62 8.96
C LYS A 6 4.93 -46.14 9.23
N GLU A 7 5.49 -45.88 10.39
CA GLU A 7 6.23 -44.68 10.73
C GLU A 7 7.49 -44.58 9.86
N GLY A 8 7.63 -43.46 9.15
CA GLY A 8 8.83 -43.07 8.46
C GLY A 8 9.55 -41.97 9.24
N ALA A 9 10.61 -42.36 9.94
CA ALA A 9 11.48 -41.47 10.68
C ALA A 9 12.23 -40.50 9.76
N GLN A 10 12.24 -39.22 10.12
CA GLN A 10 13.12 -38.22 9.53
C GLN A 10 14.53 -38.34 10.11
N PRO A 11 15.60 -38.27 9.31
CA PRO A 11 16.96 -38.20 9.83
C PRO A 11 17.28 -36.80 10.35
N ALA A 12 17.83 -36.77 11.55
CA ALA A 12 18.39 -35.58 12.19
C ALA A 12 19.59 -35.06 11.39
N VAL A 13 19.54 -33.78 11.01
CA VAL A 13 20.69 -33.06 10.44
C VAL A 13 21.56 -32.56 11.60
N ALA A 14 22.73 -33.13 11.73
CA ALA A 14 23.78 -32.70 12.65
C ALA A 14 24.27 -31.29 12.26
N LYS A 15 24.29 -30.39 13.24
CA LYS A 15 24.96 -29.09 13.11
C LYS A 15 26.45 -29.28 13.37
N ASP A 16 27.24 -29.19 12.31
CA ASP A 16 28.70 -29.01 12.45
C ASP A 16 28.98 -27.58 12.93
N VAL A 17 29.53 -27.51 14.13
CA VAL A 17 30.06 -26.28 14.71
C VAL A 17 31.51 -26.15 14.21
N GLY A 18 31.70 -25.38 13.12
CA GLY A 18 33.02 -25.01 12.62
C GLY A 18 33.81 -24.16 13.59
N ALA A 19 35.06 -24.57 13.77
CA ALA A 19 36.06 -23.99 14.66
C ALA A 19 36.31 -22.50 14.43
N ALA A 20 36.48 -21.80 15.53
CA ALA A 20 36.92 -20.41 15.57
C ALA A 20 38.36 -20.28 15.02
N ASP A 21 38.53 -19.53 13.95
CA ASP A 21 39.84 -19.10 13.48
C ASP A 21 40.40 -18.02 14.40
N ALA A 22 41.54 -18.34 15.02
CA ALA A 22 42.29 -17.45 15.88
C ALA A 22 42.88 -16.29 15.06
N VAL A 23 42.53 -15.06 15.43
CA VAL A 23 43.15 -13.83 14.92
C VAL A 23 44.58 -13.74 15.49
N PRO A 24 45.64 -13.59 14.67
CA PRO A 24 47.01 -13.41 15.17
C PRO A 24 47.17 -12.04 15.84
N ALA A 25 47.74 -12.06 17.05
CA ALA A 25 48.12 -10.87 17.81
C ALA A 25 49.16 -10.04 17.07
N GLN A 26 48.88 -8.77 16.83
CA GLN A 26 49.86 -7.81 16.34
C GLN A 26 50.79 -7.38 17.50
N PRO A 27 52.12 -7.24 17.24
CA PRO A 27 53.01 -6.78 18.25
C PRO A 27 52.85 -5.29 18.57
N ALA A 28 52.84 -4.95 19.83
CA ALA A 28 52.81 -3.58 20.34
C ALA A 28 54.07 -2.82 19.89
N ALA A 29 53.90 -1.87 18.99
CA ALA A 29 54.91 -0.85 18.70
C ALA A 29 54.78 0.28 19.73
N THR A 30 55.67 0.32 20.68
CA THR A 30 55.92 1.46 21.57
C THR A 30 56.74 2.50 20.82
N ASP A 31 56.06 3.48 20.21
CA ASP A 31 56.70 4.75 19.85
C ASP A 31 55.84 5.87 20.42
N ALA A 32 56.29 6.36 21.58
CA ALA A 32 55.72 7.57 22.20
C ALA A 32 56.15 8.81 21.40
N ALA A 33 55.28 9.27 20.51
CA ALA A 33 55.42 10.59 19.95
C ALA A 33 55.12 11.66 21.01
N PRO A 34 55.88 12.77 21.07
CA PRO A 34 55.69 13.80 22.10
C PRO A 34 54.34 14.46 21.97
N ALA A 35 53.61 14.52 23.08
CA ALA A 35 52.29 15.16 23.17
C ALA A 35 52.39 16.66 22.77
N GLN A 36 51.81 17.01 21.65
CA GLN A 36 51.61 18.41 21.29
C GLN A 36 50.59 19.02 22.26
N PRO A 37 50.83 20.21 22.83
CA PRO A 37 49.87 20.83 23.71
C PRO A 37 48.57 21.14 22.94
N ALA A 38 47.45 20.63 23.44
CA ALA A 38 46.15 20.88 22.91
C ALA A 38 45.90 22.40 22.89
N ALA A 39 46.05 23.01 21.72
CA ALA A 39 45.64 24.38 21.52
C ALA A 39 44.11 24.46 21.77
N LYS A 40 43.76 25.12 22.88
CA LYS A 40 42.38 25.49 23.20
C LYS A 40 41.87 26.35 22.05
N ARG A 41 41.16 25.72 21.11
CA ARG A 41 40.43 26.42 20.04
C ARG A 41 39.36 27.27 20.73
N ALA A 42 39.69 28.54 20.94
CA ALA A 42 38.69 29.52 21.41
C ALA A 42 37.51 29.45 20.45
N LYS A 43 36.33 29.14 20.96
CA LYS A 43 35.07 29.25 20.21
C LYS A 43 34.86 30.74 19.94
N GLU A 44 35.26 31.19 18.76
CA GLU A 44 34.85 32.51 18.30
C GLU A 44 33.32 32.56 18.27
N PRO A 45 32.69 33.55 18.88
CA PRO A 45 31.24 33.70 18.79
C PRO A 45 30.88 33.89 17.33
N MET A 46 30.13 32.96 16.75
CA MET A 46 29.62 33.08 15.38
C MET A 46 28.73 34.35 15.32
N SER A 47 29.28 35.46 14.83
CA SER A 47 28.54 36.65 14.57
C SER A 47 27.69 36.44 13.31
N VAL A 48 26.47 35.92 13.50
CA VAL A 48 25.53 35.77 12.41
C VAL A 48 25.06 37.17 12.00
N SER A 49 25.44 37.60 10.80
CA SER A 49 24.97 38.86 10.23
C SER A 49 23.44 38.78 10.09
N ARG A 50 22.75 39.92 10.39
CA ARG A 50 21.28 40.04 10.19
C ARG A 50 20.88 39.63 8.75
N ARG A 51 21.71 39.94 7.78
CA ARG A 51 21.50 39.57 6.38
C ARG A 51 21.59 38.07 6.15
N SER A 52 22.56 37.38 6.74
CA SER A 52 22.69 35.90 6.66
C SER A 52 21.55 35.18 7.34
N LEU A 53 21.04 35.75 8.46
CA LEU A 53 19.88 35.19 9.17
C LEU A 53 18.61 35.34 8.32
N LEU A 54 18.38 36.49 7.71
CA LEU A 54 17.21 36.70 6.83
C LEU A 54 17.23 35.81 5.60
N ILE A 55 18.41 35.65 4.98
CA ILE A 55 18.56 34.72 3.83
C ILE A 55 18.32 33.29 4.28
N GLY A 56 18.88 32.87 5.41
CA GLY A 56 18.68 31.53 5.96
C GLY A 56 17.21 31.21 6.28
N VAL A 57 16.54 32.11 6.97
CA VAL A 57 15.10 31.94 7.29
C VAL A 57 14.25 31.97 6.04
N GLY A 58 14.54 32.89 5.10
CA GLY A 58 13.81 33.00 3.84
C GLY A 58 13.97 31.75 2.96
N SER A 59 15.19 31.21 2.85
CA SER A 59 15.43 29.97 2.07
C SER A 59 14.78 28.76 2.71
N THR A 60 14.83 28.66 4.05
CA THR A 60 14.18 27.55 4.77
C THR A 60 12.65 27.63 4.60
N ALA A 61 12.07 28.80 4.74
CA ALA A 61 10.63 28.99 4.54
C ALA A 61 10.22 28.67 3.09
N ALA A 62 11.02 29.06 2.09
CA ALA A 62 10.76 28.72 0.70
C ALA A 62 10.83 27.21 0.43
N LEU A 63 11.83 26.52 0.97
CA LEU A 63 11.96 25.06 0.83
C LEU A 63 10.83 24.32 1.52
N LEU A 64 10.44 24.75 2.73
CA LEU A 64 9.30 24.18 3.44
C LEU A 64 7.98 24.44 2.70
N GLY A 65 7.80 25.64 2.14
CA GLY A 65 6.64 25.98 1.32
C GLY A 65 6.54 25.13 0.04
N LEU A 66 7.65 24.96 -0.68
CA LEU A 66 7.71 24.09 -1.87
C LEU A 66 7.47 22.62 -1.50
N GLY A 67 8.03 22.16 -0.38
CA GLY A 67 7.78 20.82 0.15
C GLY A 67 6.31 20.63 0.49
N ALA A 68 5.70 21.57 1.21
CA ALA A 68 4.29 21.52 1.56
C ALA A 68 3.38 21.50 0.32
N LEU A 69 3.68 22.29 -0.71
CA LEU A 69 2.94 22.25 -1.97
C LEU A 69 3.03 20.90 -2.68
N ARG A 70 4.18 20.22 -2.61
CA ARG A 70 4.35 18.88 -3.17
C ARG A 70 3.48 17.83 -2.47
N TYR A 71 3.32 17.93 -1.16
CA TYR A 71 2.55 16.98 -0.34
C TYR A 71 1.12 17.43 -0.05
N ALA A 72 0.75 18.67 -0.40
CA ALA A 72 -0.62 19.16 -0.31
C ALA A 72 -1.50 18.70 -1.49
N GLY A 73 -0.91 18.11 -2.54
CA GLY A 73 -1.63 17.46 -3.61
C GLY A 73 -2.46 16.31 -3.02
N HIS A 74 -3.78 16.42 -3.09
CA HIS A 74 -4.69 15.35 -2.71
C HIS A 74 -4.65 14.30 -3.83
N VAL A 75 -4.02 13.16 -3.55
CA VAL A 75 -4.12 12.00 -4.42
C VAL A 75 -5.38 11.25 -3.99
N PRO A 76 -6.36 11.03 -4.88
CA PRO A 76 -7.52 10.22 -4.54
C PRO A 76 -7.05 8.81 -4.18
N LEU A 77 -7.42 8.35 -2.98
CA LEU A 77 -7.05 7.05 -2.47
C LEU A 77 -8.26 6.13 -2.51
N ASN A 78 -8.04 4.88 -2.90
CA ASN A 78 -9.07 3.86 -2.80
C ASN A 78 -9.36 3.57 -1.33
N ARG A 79 -10.53 3.96 -0.86
CA ARG A 79 -10.95 3.79 0.53
C ARG A 79 -11.78 2.53 0.71
N PRO A 80 -11.66 1.83 1.87
CA PRO A 80 -12.56 0.72 2.18
C PRO A 80 -14.02 1.17 2.22
N PRO A 81 -14.98 0.23 2.10
CA PRO A 81 -16.40 0.54 2.20
C PRO A 81 -16.70 1.42 3.42
N GLY A 82 -17.46 2.49 3.20
CA GLY A 82 -17.77 3.48 4.22
C GLY A 82 -16.71 4.56 4.46
N GLY A 83 -15.60 4.54 3.73
CA GLY A 83 -14.54 5.55 3.82
C GLY A 83 -14.52 6.58 2.69
N GLN A 84 -15.57 6.67 1.89
CA GLN A 84 -15.64 7.55 0.70
C GLN A 84 -15.73 9.04 1.06
N ASP A 85 -16.23 9.38 2.25
CA ASP A 85 -16.10 10.74 2.78
C ASP A 85 -14.71 10.91 3.41
N GLU A 86 -13.77 11.39 2.61
CA GLU A 86 -12.37 11.59 3.02
C GLU A 86 -12.24 12.54 4.21
N ALA A 87 -13.06 13.60 4.26
CA ALA A 87 -13.00 14.58 5.34
C ALA A 87 -13.42 13.95 6.67
N HIS A 88 -14.50 13.17 6.65
CA HIS A 88 -14.96 12.42 7.82
C HIS A 88 -13.93 11.34 8.20
N LEU A 89 -13.50 10.53 7.24
CA LEU A 89 -12.54 9.46 7.49
C LEU A 89 -11.26 9.97 8.16
N VAL A 90 -10.62 10.99 7.60
CA VAL A 90 -9.35 11.52 8.12
C VAL A 90 -9.52 12.16 9.50
N SER A 91 -10.66 12.81 9.76
CA SER A 91 -10.93 13.48 11.05
C SER A 91 -11.29 12.50 12.16
N ALA A 92 -12.03 11.42 11.87
CA ALA A 92 -12.50 10.44 12.84
C ALA A 92 -11.54 9.26 13.06
N CYS A 93 -10.69 8.96 12.07
CA CYS A 93 -9.79 7.79 12.11
C CYS A 93 -8.66 7.98 13.11
N ILE A 94 -8.64 7.16 14.15
CA ILE A 94 -7.56 7.14 15.17
C ILE A 94 -6.38 6.23 14.77
N ARG A 95 -6.38 5.69 13.57
CA ARG A 95 -5.30 4.84 13.02
C ARG A 95 -4.99 3.59 13.87
N CYS A 96 -6.04 2.98 14.43
CA CYS A 96 -5.94 1.83 15.35
C CYS A 96 -5.68 0.48 14.64
N GLU A 97 -5.71 0.45 13.31
CA GLU A 97 -5.42 -0.71 12.46
C GLU A 97 -6.41 -1.89 12.55
N LYS A 98 -7.49 -1.79 13.35
CA LYS A 98 -8.48 -2.87 13.49
C LYS A 98 -9.14 -3.28 12.17
N CYS A 99 -9.38 -2.33 11.26
CA CYS A 99 -9.93 -2.64 9.94
C CYS A 99 -8.99 -3.48 9.07
N TYR A 100 -7.66 -3.38 9.27
CA TYR A 100 -6.67 -4.21 8.55
C TYR A 100 -6.72 -5.65 9.03
N GLU A 101 -6.78 -5.84 10.36
CA GLU A 101 -6.85 -7.17 10.96
C GLU A 101 -8.19 -7.85 10.69
N ALA A 102 -9.28 -7.07 10.63
CA ALA A 102 -10.62 -7.59 10.37
C ALA A 102 -10.85 -7.99 8.91
N CYS A 103 -10.00 -7.54 7.97
CA CYS A 103 -10.19 -7.81 6.55
C CYS A 103 -9.74 -9.23 6.18
N PRO A 104 -10.65 -10.14 5.78
CA PRO A 104 -10.29 -11.53 5.46
C PRO A 104 -9.42 -11.63 4.19
N ARG A 105 -9.54 -10.64 3.29
CA ARG A 105 -8.76 -10.56 2.05
C ARG A 105 -7.43 -9.82 2.21
N HIS A 106 -7.18 -9.20 3.38
CA HIS A 106 -5.98 -8.42 3.67
C HIS A 106 -5.64 -7.33 2.64
N VAL A 107 -6.66 -6.77 2.00
CA VAL A 107 -6.51 -5.69 0.99
C VAL A 107 -6.45 -4.30 1.60
N ILE A 108 -6.75 -4.15 2.90
CA ILE A 108 -6.64 -2.86 3.57
C ILE A 108 -5.22 -2.68 4.06
N LYS A 109 -4.59 -1.55 3.70
CA LYS A 109 -3.24 -1.18 4.11
C LYS A 109 -3.19 0.26 4.61
N PRO A 110 -2.17 0.61 5.41
CA PRO A 110 -1.98 2.00 5.83
C PRO A 110 -1.53 2.86 4.65
N ALA A 111 -2.19 4.00 4.45
CA ALA A 111 -1.73 5.01 3.50
C ALA A 111 -0.31 5.49 3.86
N LYS A 112 0.52 5.64 2.86
CA LYS A 112 1.92 6.06 3.00
C LYS A 112 2.03 7.59 3.00
N ILE A 113 3.22 8.10 3.30
CA ILE A 113 3.48 9.54 3.28
C ILE A 113 3.42 10.10 1.85
N GLU A 114 3.74 9.29 0.85
CA GLU A 114 3.66 9.64 -0.57
C GLU A 114 2.21 9.89 -1.03
N ASP A 115 1.26 9.24 -0.36
CA ASP A 115 -0.18 9.33 -0.64
C ASP A 115 -0.83 10.60 -0.05
N GLY A 116 -0.08 11.35 0.74
CA GLY A 116 -0.52 12.60 1.36
C GLY A 116 -0.34 12.63 2.88
N LEU A 117 0.05 13.79 3.39
CA LEU A 117 0.41 13.95 4.80
C LEU A 117 -0.80 13.82 5.75
N LEU A 118 -1.96 14.33 5.35
CA LEU A 118 -3.16 14.33 6.20
C LEU A 118 -3.77 12.94 6.34
N GLY A 119 -3.78 12.17 5.24
CA GLY A 119 -4.30 10.81 5.20
C GLY A 119 -3.31 9.73 5.65
N MET A 120 -2.09 10.09 6.03
CA MET A 120 -1.05 9.14 6.41
C MET A 120 -1.54 8.16 7.49
N ARG A 121 -1.31 6.85 7.25
CA ARG A 121 -1.75 5.72 8.09
C ARG A 121 -3.27 5.54 8.22
N SER A 122 -4.09 6.30 7.49
CA SER A 122 -5.50 5.95 7.35
C SER A 122 -5.67 4.73 6.42
N PRO A 123 -6.80 4.00 6.51
CA PRO A 123 -7.00 2.81 5.70
C PRO A 123 -7.14 3.15 4.22
N GLN A 124 -6.41 2.42 3.38
CA GLN A 124 -6.56 2.42 1.93
C GLN A 124 -6.64 1.00 1.41
N LEU A 125 -7.24 0.80 0.25
CA LEU A 125 -7.27 -0.47 -0.45
C LEU A 125 -6.04 -0.60 -1.34
N ASP A 126 -5.42 -1.77 -1.30
CA ASP A 126 -4.31 -2.17 -2.17
C ASP A 126 -4.67 -3.52 -2.79
N PHE A 127 -4.99 -3.49 -4.06
CA PHE A 127 -5.46 -4.65 -4.81
C PHE A 127 -4.34 -5.47 -5.46
N SER A 128 -3.09 -5.26 -5.03
CA SER A 128 -1.93 -5.97 -5.60
C SER A 128 -1.94 -7.48 -5.40
N ALA A 129 -2.67 -7.99 -4.41
CA ALA A 129 -2.71 -9.42 -4.08
C ALA A 129 -4.12 -10.02 -4.11
N ASP A 130 -5.15 -9.25 -3.79
CA ASP A 130 -6.53 -9.71 -3.72
C ASP A 130 -7.49 -8.52 -3.91
N TYR A 131 -8.79 -8.73 -3.82
CA TYR A 131 -9.84 -7.75 -4.06
C TYR A 131 -10.80 -7.63 -2.88
N CYS A 132 -11.62 -6.59 -2.84
CA CYS A 132 -12.65 -6.42 -1.83
C CYS A 132 -13.94 -7.15 -2.25
N ASP A 133 -14.32 -8.19 -1.51
CA ASP A 133 -15.57 -8.95 -1.70
C ASP A 133 -16.73 -8.43 -0.84
N PHE A 134 -16.54 -7.26 -0.22
CA PHE A 134 -17.47 -6.64 0.70
C PHE A 134 -17.76 -7.44 2.00
N CYS A 135 -17.38 -8.68 2.11
CA CYS A 135 -17.43 -9.61 3.25
C CYS A 135 -18.62 -9.42 4.23
N ALA A 136 -19.76 -8.93 3.72
CA ALA A 136 -20.94 -8.60 4.54
C ALA A 136 -21.74 -9.81 4.98
N GLU A 137 -21.65 -10.91 4.23
CA GLU A 137 -22.37 -12.16 4.54
C GLU A 137 -21.96 -12.72 5.89
N GLU A 138 -20.71 -12.55 6.28
CA GLU A 138 -20.14 -13.04 7.53
C GLU A 138 -20.65 -12.26 8.76
N ASN A 139 -21.17 -11.03 8.57
CA ASN A 139 -21.54 -10.12 9.65
C ASN A 139 -22.90 -9.43 9.45
N GLY A 140 -23.89 -10.18 8.97
CA GLY A 140 -25.28 -9.70 8.90
C GLY A 140 -25.51 -8.50 7.97
N GLY A 141 -24.73 -8.39 6.89
CA GLY A 141 -24.88 -7.35 5.87
C GLY A 141 -23.94 -6.16 6.04
N VAL A 142 -23.09 -6.15 7.07
CA VAL A 142 -22.11 -5.07 7.32
C VAL A 142 -20.70 -5.58 7.09
N PRO A 143 -19.86 -4.93 6.27
CA PRO A 143 -18.46 -5.32 6.09
C PRO A 143 -17.70 -5.34 7.42
N LEU A 144 -16.82 -6.32 7.60
CA LEU A 144 -16.06 -6.49 8.84
C LEU A 144 -15.19 -5.28 9.19
N CYS A 145 -14.64 -4.60 8.19
CA CYS A 145 -13.85 -3.38 8.41
C CYS A 145 -14.69 -2.23 9.00
N VAL A 146 -15.96 -2.10 8.59
CA VAL A 146 -16.90 -1.11 9.13
C VAL A 146 -17.30 -1.50 10.54
N ALA A 147 -17.69 -2.77 10.75
CA ALA A 147 -18.12 -3.28 12.06
C ALA A 147 -17.01 -3.21 13.12
N SER A 148 -15.74 -3.34 12.72
CA SER A 148 -14.59 -3.28 13.63
C SER A 148 -14.14 -1.86 13.97
N CYS A 149 -14.69 -0.83 13.30
CA CYS A 149 -14.26 0.55 13.47
C CYS A 149 -14.80 1.18 14.76
N PRO A 150 -13.96 1.45 15.79
CA PRO A 150 -14.46 1.92 17.09
C PRO A 150 -14.87 3.39 17.10
N THR A 151 -14.48 4.16 16.08
CA THR A 151 -14.75 5.60 15.97
C THR A 151 -15.74 5.94 14.88
N GLU A 152 -16.33 4.90 14.25
CA GLU A 152 -17.25 5.08 13.13
C GLU A 152 -16.65 5.92 11.98
N ALA A 153 -15.31 5.91 11.84
CA ALA A 153 -14.64 6.57 10.72
C ALA A 153 -15.00 5.93 9.38
N LEU A 154 -15.37 4.64 9.38
CA LEU A 154 -15.97 3.93 8.26
C LEU A 154 -17.47 3.83 8.51
N GLN A 155 -18.26 4.52 7.71
CA GLN A 155 -19.73 4.56 7.84
C GLN A 155 -20.38 4.24 6.51
N LEU A 156 -21.36 3.34 6.53
CA LEU A 156 -22.17 3.02 5.38
C LEU A 156 -23.59 3.59 5.55
N PRO A 157 -24.20 4.10 4.48
CA PRO A 157 -25.60 4.48 4.50
C PRO A 157 -26.50 3.28 4.76
N ALA A 158 -27.68 3.52 5.29
CA ALA A 158 -28.67 2.47 5.51
C ALA A 158 -29.05 1.79 4.18
N GLY A 159 -28.99 0.46 4.13
CA GLY A 159 -29.26 -0.31 2.94
C GLY A 159 -28.09 -0.43 1.96
N ALA A 160 -26.89 -0.06 2.37
CA ALA A 160 -25.69 -0.31 1.58
C ALA A 160 -25.41 -1.81 1.46
N ASP A 161 -25.09 -2.25 0.25
CA ASP A 161 -24.68 -3.61 -0.07
C ASP A 161 -23.53 -3.62 -1.09
N ALA A 162 -23.05 -4.81 -1.43
CA ALA A 162 -21.93 -5.00 -2.34
C ALA A 162 -22.17 -4.44 -3.76
N ASN A 163 -23.43 -4.30 -4.18
CA ASN A 163 -23.79 -3.87 -5.52
C ASN A 163 -24.04 -2.36 -5.61
N ASN A 164 -24.40 -1.71 -4.49
CA ASN A 164 -24.74 -0.30 -4.47
C ASN A 164 -23.68 0.58 -3.77
N THR A 165 -22.67 -0.02 -3.17
CA THR A 165 -21.57 0.71 -2.53
C THR A 165 -20.42 0.87 -3.51
N ILE A 166 -20.31 2.04 -4.11
CA ILE A 166 -19.22 2.37 -5.03
C ILE A 166 -17.99 2.77 -4.20
N ILE A 167 -16.93 1.98 -4.26
CA ILE A 167 -15.65 2.24 -3.59
C ILE A 167 -14.58 2.79 -4.54
N GLY A 168 -14.85 2.74 -5.84
CA GLY A 168 -14.00 3.27 -6.89
C GLY A 168 -14.54 2.92 -8.26
N LEU A 169 -13.83 3.33 -9.29
CA LEU A 169 -14.15 3.01 -10.69
C LEU A 169 -12.87 2.47 -11.37
N ALA A 170 -12.98 1.34 -12.06
CA ALA A 170 -11.89 0.81 -12.83
C ALA A 170 -11.72 1.56 -14.15
N GLU A 171 -10.50 1.96 -14.48
CA GLU A 171 -10.14 2.55 -15.75
C GLU A 171 -9.05 1.71 -16.43
N ILE A 172 -9.25 1.37 -17.71
CA ILE A 172 -8.29 0.57 -18.46
C ILE A 172 -7.45 1.51 -19.34
N ASP A 173 -6.13 1.56 -19.11
CA ASP A 173 -5.22 2.30 -19.97
C ASP A 173 -4.86 1.50 -21.24
N PRO A 174 -5.30 1.93 -22.42
CA PRO A 174 -5.02 1.22 -23.68
C PRO A 174 -3.52 1.14 -24.03
N LYS A 175 -2.69 2.04 -23.46
CA LYS A 175 -1.25 2.10 -23.77
C LYS A 175 -0.48 0.98 -23.08
N THR A 176 -0.93 0.58 -21.89
CA THR A 176 -0.26 -0.41 -21.05
C THR A 176 -0.96 -1.76 -21.08
N CYS A 177 -2.26 -1.81 -21.37
CA CYS A 177 -3.07 -3.03 -21.41
C CYS A 177 -2.62 -3.98 -22.51
N LEU A 178 -2.35 -5.24 -22.16
CA LEU A 178 -1.91 -6.29 -23.10
C LEU A 178 -2.97 -6.61 -24.15
N ALA A 179 -4.26 -6.56 -23.86
CA ALA A 179 -5.33 -6.81 -24.82
C ALA A 179 -5.26 -5.87 -26.04
N PHE A 180 -4.84 -4.62 -25.84
CA PHE A 180 -4.64 -3.64 -26.92
C PHE A 180 -3.35 -3.86 -27.73
N ARG A 181 -2.51 -4.82 -27.30
CA ARG A 181 -1.31 -5.25 -28.02
C ARG A 181 -1.51 -6.60 -28.73
N ASP A 182 -2.76 -6.97 -29.00
CA ASP A 182 -3.16 -8.20 -29.72
C ASP A 182 -2.64 -9.50 -29.09
N THR A 183 -2.55 -9.55 -27.76
CA THR A 183 -2.10 -10.76 -27.02
C THR A 183 -3.24 -11.69 -26.62
N GLY A 184 -4.51 -11.31 -26.85
CA GLY A 184 -5.68 -12.08 -26.41
C GLY A 184 -5.92 -12.10 -24.91
N CYS A 185 -5.35 -11.13 -24.15
CA CYS A 185 -5.52 -11.05 -22.71
C CYS A 185 -6.95 -10.68 -22.33
N HIS A 186 -7.58 -11.41 -21.40
CA HIS A 186 -8.95 -11.22 -20.93
C HIS A 186 -9.11 -11.47 -19.41
N PHE A 187 -8.03 -11.55 -18.65
CA PHE A 187 -8.06 -11.88 -17.21
C PHE A 187 -8.96 -10.94 -16.39
N CYS A 188 -8.97 -9.64 -16.69
CA CYS A 188 -9.81 -8.69 -15.98
C CYS A 188 -11.31 -8.94 -16.21
N PHE A 189 -11.70 -9.39 -17.41
CA PHE A 189 -13.07 -9.78 -17.74
C PHE A 189 -13.50 -11.00 -16.90
N ASP A 190 -12.67 -12.06 -16.89
CA ASP A 190 -12.96 -13.27 -16.14
C ASP A 190 -13.08 -12.99 -14.64
N ALA A 191 -12.12 -12.25 -14.07
CA ALA A 191 -12.13 -11.89 -12.65
C ALA A 191 -13.34 -11.04 -12.26
N CYS A 192 -13.76 -10.10 -13.10
CA CYS A 192 -14.94 -9.28 -12.85
C CYS A 192 -16.23 -10.10 -12.85
N ARG A 193 -16.35 -11.04 -13.79
CA ARG A 193 -17.47 -11.98 -13.85
C ARG A 193 -17.49 -12.93 -12.65
N ASP A 194 -16.34 -13.49 -12.29
CA ASP A 194 -16.21 -14.41 -11.16
C ASP A 194 -16.49 -13.72 -9.81
N ALA A 195 -16.20 -12.41 -9.72
CA ALA A 195 -16.61 -11.55 -8.59
C ALA A 195 -18.10 -11.18 -8.59
N GLY A 196 -18.84 -11.52 -9.65
CA GLY A 196 -20.31 -11.36 -9.74
C GLY A 196 -20.82 -10.01 -10.23
N TYR A 197 -19.93 -9.11 -10.70
CA TYR A 197 -20.36 -7.76 -11.11
C TYR A 197 -20.62 -7.59 -12.61
N ASP A 198 -20.01 -8.40 -13.48
CA ASP A 198 -20.12 -8.30 -14.94
C ASP A 198 -19.94 -6.88 -15.50
N ALA A 199 -19.10 -6.08 -14.85
CA ALA A 199 -18.86 -4.68 -15.20
C ALA A 199 -17.84 -4.52 -16.32
N ILE A 200 -17.03 -5.55 -16.62
CA ILE A 200 -16.09 -5.53 -17.74
C ILE A 200 -16.67 -6.38 -18.87
N GLN A 201 -16.68 -5.82 -20.06
CA GLN A 201 -17.11 -6.50 -21.27
C GLN A 201 -15.98 -6.48 -22.31
N LEU A 202 -16.08 -7.38 -23.28
CA LEU A 202 -15.11 -7.52 -24.36
C LEU A 202 -15.72 -7.02 -25.67
N ASP A 203 -15.09 -6.07 -26.32
CA ASP A 203 -15.44 -5.59 -27.65
C ASP A 203 -14.55 -6.20 -28.72
N GLY A 204 -15.17 -6.56 -29.84
CA GLY A 204 -14.46 -7.11 -31.00
C GLY A 204 -14.71 -8.60 -31.24
N ASN A 205 -14.80 -8.94 -32.53
CA ASN A 205 -14.93 -10.31 -33.02
C ASN A 205 -13.55 -10.77 -33.47
N GLY A 206 -12.82 -11.52 -32.65
CA GLY A 206 -11.55 -12.02 -33.10
C GLY A 206 -10.67 -12.60 -32.00
N TYR A 207 -9.42 -12.83 -32.35
CA TYR A 207 -8.40 -13.45 -31.49
C TYR A 207 -8.01 -12.56 -30.30
N SER A 208 -8.23 -11.25 -30.38
CA SER A 208 -7.84 -10.29 -29.35
C SER A 208 -8.95 -9.29 -29.06
N PRO A 209 -10.01 -9.70 -28.34
CA PRO A 209 -11.06 -8.79 -27.91
C PRO A 209 -10.50 -7.76 -26.92
N ARG A 210 -11.04 -6.52 -26.98
CA ARG A 210 -10.59 -5.41 -26.15
C ARG A 210 -11.54 -5.22 -24.96
N PRO A 211 -11.03 -5.22 -23.73
CA PRO A 211 -11.87 -5.01 -22.56
C PRO A 211 -12.26 -3.53 -22.44
N TYR A 212 -13.49 -3.29 -22.02
CA TYR A 212 -14.01 -1.97 -21.62
C TYR A 212 -14.85 -2.09 -20.36
N VAL A 213 -14.96 -1.00 -19.60
CA VAL A 213 -15.68 -0.95 -18.33
C VAL A 213 -17.06 -0.35 -18.54
N ILE A 214 -18.07 -0.98 -17.95
CA ILE A 214 -19.43 -0.43 -17.82
C ILE A 214 -19.50 0.26 -16.46
N GLU A 215 -19.41 1.59 -16.46
CA GLU A 215 -19.31 2.40 -15.25
C GLU A 215 -20.47 2.14 -14.26
N ASP A 216 -21.70 2.06 -14.76
CA ASP A 216 -22.90 1.83 -13.93
C ASP A 216 -22.92 0.49 -13.19
N LYS A 217 -22.07 -0.46 -13.59
CA LYS A 217 -21.96 -1.77 -12.95
C LYS A 217 -20.69 -1.91 -12.12
N CYS A 218 -19.74 -1.00 -12.29
CA CYS A 218 -18.45 -1.09 -11.60
C CYS A 218 -18.58 -0.52 -10.19
N VAL A 219 -18.29 -1.34 -9.19
CA VAL A 219 -18.25 -0.93 -7.78
C VAL A 219 -16.83 -0.62 -7.30
N GLY A 220 -15.81 -0.84 -8.14
CA GLY A 220 -14.41 -0.61 -7.76
C GLY A 220 -13.83 -1.66 -6.83
N CYS A 221 -14.32 -2.91 -6.87
CA CYS A 221 -13.89 -3.97 -5.97
C CYS A 221 -12.41 -4.38 -6.11
N GLY A 222 -11.76 -4.06 -7.23
CA GLY A 222 -10.35 -4.35 -7.49
C GLY A 222 -10.06 -5.77 -8.03
N ALA A 223 -11.07 -6.61 -8.28
CA ALA A 223 -10.87 -7.97 -8.80
C ALA A 223 -10.12 -7.98 -10.14
N CYS A 224 -10.43 -7.03 -11.03
CA CYS A 224 -9.73 -6.89 -12.30
C CYS A 224 -8.28 -6.43 -12.14
N GLU A 225 -8.01 -5.64 -11.08
CA GLU A 225 -6.67 -5.16 -10.77
C GLU A 225 -5.80 -6.28 -10.20
N SER A 226 -6.32 -7.06 -9.26
CA SER A 226 -5.55 -8.13 -8.59
C SER A 226 -5.02 -9.22 -9.54
N VAL A 227 -5.68 -9.45 -10.68
CA VAL A 227 -5.25 -10.43 -11.69
C VAL A 227 -4.50 -9.82 -12.88
N CYS A 228 -4.39 -8.50 -12.93
CA CYS A 228 -3.82 -7.81 -14.09
C CYS A 228 -2.30 -7.99 -14.16
N VAL A 229 -1.82 -8.75 -15.12
CA VAL A 229 -0.38 -8.98 -15.33
C VAL A 229 0.39 -7.75 -15.83
N SER A 230 -0.32 -6.72 -16.27
CA SER A 230 0.26 -5.44 -16.72
C SER A 230 0.38 -4.41 -15.59
N LEU A 231 -0.05 -4.72 -14.36
CA LEU A 231 -0.09 -3.77 -13.23
C LEU A 231 1.26 -3.22 -12.81
N GLN A 232 2.33 -3.97 -13.03
CA GLN A 232 3.69 -3.43 -12.86
C GLN A 232 3.96 -2.19 -13.74
N GLN A 233 3.03 -1.86 -14.66
CA GLN A 233 3.04 -0.73 -15.58
C GLN A 233 1.83 0.21 -15.41
N GLY A 234 0.98 0.02 -14.39
CA GLY A 234 -0.14 0.92 -14.08
C GLY A 234 -1.32 0.85 -15.05
N SER A 235 -1.78 -0.34 -15.43
CA SER A 235 -2.79 -0.53 -16.49
C SER A 235 -4.24 -0.38 -16.05
N ILE A 236 -4.51 -0.47 -14.76
CA ILE A 236 -5.86 -0.29 -14.19
C ILE A 236 -5.69 0.56 -12.95
N VAL A 237 -6.40 1.65 -12.87
CA VAL A 237 -6.45 2.52 -11.69
C VAL A 237 -7.90 2.53 -11.23
N ALA A 238 -8.17 1.97 -10.07
CA ALA A 238 -9.42 2.20 -9.39
C ALA A 238 -9.25 3.48 -8.54
N GLY A 239 -9.89 4.56 -8.94
CA GLY A 239 -9.88 5.83 -8.23
C GLY A 239 -11.32 6.30 -8.03
N ALA A 240 -11.61 6.87 -6.88
CA ALA A 240 -12.89 7.54 -6.61
C ALA A 240 -12.85 8.99 -7.07
#